data_654c623a20a67ba162d787ba52a6c011
#
_entry.id   654c623a20a67ba162d787ba52a6c011
#
_cell.length_a   1.000
_cell.length_b   1.000
_cell.length_c   1.000
_cell.angle_alpha   90.00
_cell.angle_beta   90.00
_cell.angle_gamma   90.00
#
_symmetry.space_group_name_H-M   'P 1'
#
loop_
_entity.id
_entity.type
_entity.pdbx_description
1 polymer ?
#
loop_
_entity_poly.entity_id
_entity_poly.type
_entity_poly.pdbx_seq_one_letter_code
_entity_poly.pdbx_strand_id
1 'polypeptide(L)'
;MNDHTSPTSSSSKTDNAQQPTKSVKSQLYQALDDVPIADVRRFRRRLKNANSADALAAIGADVEAARSGVAKRDAHIPAIEYPEHLPVSARRQDIMDLVRDHQVVVIAGETGSGKTTQIPKMLLDMGRGRRGLIGHTQPRRLAARTVAERIADELGQEIGESVGYAIRFDDRVSDTTAVKLMTDGILLAEMQRDRFLNAYDTIIIDEAHERSLNIDFLLGYLKRLLPKRPDLKVIVTSATIDPDAFARHFADAEGNPAPVIEVSGRTYPVEIRYRPLVEPVEMKDGSVKEIDTDMIDGVVDACKELMREGDGDILCFFSSERDIRDCMEAIEKQHWRGVEVVPLFGRLSNAEQHRVFAPHSGRRIVLSTNIAETSLTVPGIHYVVDTGLARISRYSTRTKVQRLPIEEISQASANQRSGRSGRTADGVAIRLYSEENFSARPEFTDPEILRTNLASVVLQMISLRLGDISEFPFIQPPDRKAVRDGLMLLHELGAITDKERGGAPVLTAVGRDIARIPVDPKMARMLVEANRLGVLDDVTVIVASMTIQDVRERPLEYQAQADQAHARFKDATSDFLSSLKLWDYIGDSRDELS
;
A
#
# COMPACT_ATOMS: atom_id res chain seq x y z
N MET A 1 -59.24 -48.86 -64.26
CA MET A 1 -59.24 -47.67 -65.11
C MET A 1 -58.66 -46.53 -64.37
N ASN A 2 -57.50 -46.10 -64.86
CA ASN A 2 -56.88 -44.77 -64.75
C ASN A 2 -56.60 -44.25 -63.31
N ASP A 3 -55.38 -44.33 -62.89
CA ASP A 3 -54.22 -43.44 -63.24
C ASP A 3 -54.41 -41.97 -62.82
N HIS A 4 -53.63 -41.51 -61.85
CA HIS A 4 -52.69 -40.41 -62.09
C HIS A 4 -51.80 -40.15 -60.83
N THR A 5 -50.58 -40.39 -61.06
CA THR A 5 -49.37 -39.90 -60.32
C THR A 5 -49.32 -38.38 -60.31
N SER A 6 -48.78 -37.81 -59.22
CA SER A 6 -47.90 -36.64 -59.31
C SER A 6 -47.04 -36.45 -58.05
N PRO A 7 -45.79 -36.00 -58.14
CA PRO A 7 -44.81 -36.04 -57.14
C PRO A 7 -44.72 -34.71 -56.40
N THR A 8 -44.45 -34.74 -55.13
CA THR A 8 -44.09 -33.55 -54.37
C THR A 8 -42.57 -33.52 -54.16
N SER A 9 -42.03 -32.50 -54.74
CA SER A 9 -40.63 -32.07 -54.61
C SER A 9 -40.32 -31.36 -53.31
N SER A 10 -39.20 -31.72 -52.69
CA SER A 10 -38.18 -30.85 -52.12
C SER A 10 -38.53 -29.78 -51.09
N SER A 11 -38.17 -30.05 -49.86
CA SER A 11 -37.62 -29.02 -48.95
C SER A 11 -36.64 -29.69 -47.93
N SER A 12 -35.43 -29.93 -48.35
CA SER A 12 -34.35 -30.39 -47.49
C SER A 12 -33.02 -29.76 -47.92
N LYS A 13 -32.91 -28.42 -47.82
CA LYS A 13 -31.64 -27.73 -48.08
C LYS A 13 -31.29 -26.65 -47.09
N THR A 14 -32.04 -26.42 -46.00
CA THR A 14 -31.78 -25.34 -45.04
C THR A 14 -31.23 -25.84 -43.67
N ASP A 15 -31.26 -27.12 -43.35
CA ASP A 15 -30.84 -27.62 -42.05
C ASP A 15 -29.36 -27.97 -41.94
N ASN A 16 -28.66 -28.15 -43.07
CA ASN A 16 -27.26 -28.60 -43.03
C ASN A 16 -26.20 -27.50 -42.84
N ALA A 17 -26.58 -26.21 -43.01
CA ALA A 17 -25.67 -25.06 -42.82
C ALA A 17 -25.71 -24.51 -41.39
N GLN A 18 -26.74 -24.84 -40.60
CA GLN A 18 -26.86 -24.38 -39.20
C GLN A 18 -26.14 -25.29 -38.16
N GLN A 19 -25.91 -26.57 -38.47
CA GLN A 19 -25.21 -27.49 -37.59
C GLN A 19 -23.72 -27.17 -37.40
N PRO A 20 -22.91 -26.85 -38.43
CA PRO A 20 -21.50 -26.51 -38.25
C PRO A 20 -21.31 -25.18 -37.51
N THR A 21 -22.18 -24.18 -37.70
CA THR A 21 -22.11 -22.90 -36.99
C THR A 21 -22.44 -23.02 -35.51
N LYS A 22 -23.35 -23.90 -35.12
CA LYS A 22 -23.63 -24.20 -33.70
C LYS A 22 -22.47 -24.90 -33.00
N SER A 23 -21.82 -25.84 -33.70
CA SER A 23 -20.64 -26.56 -33.18
C SER A 23 -19.47 -25.61 -32.98
N VAL A 24 -19.14 -24.75 -33.97
CA VAL A 24 -18.05 -23.75 -33.85
C VAL A 24 -18.32 -22.75 -32.74
N LYS A 25 -19.56 -22.26 -32.64
CA LYS A 25 -19.95 -21.33 -31.57
C LYS A 25 -19.77 -21.96 -30.18
N SER A 26 -20.14 -23.24 -30.01
CA SER A 26 -19.95 -23.97 -28.76
C SER A 26 -18.45 -24.12 -28.39
N GLN A 27 -17.63 -24.46 -29.37
CA GLN A 27 -16.16 -24.55 -29.18
C GLN A 27 -15.56 -23.20 -28.76
N LEU A 28 -15.99 -22.11 -29.38
CA LEU A 28 -15.52 -20.77 -29.02
C LEU A 28 -15.97 -20.37 -27.60
N TYR A 29 -17.17 -20.77 -27.15
CA TYR A 29 -17.58 -20.55 -25.77
C TYR A 29 -16.71 -21.31 -24.75
N GLN A 30 -16.31 -22.54 -25.06
CA GLN A 30 -15.37 -23.32 -24.24
C GLN A 30 -13.98 -22.69 -24.23
N ALA A 31 -13.50 -22.19 -25.37
CA ALA A 31 -12.20 -21.54 -25.47
C ALA A 31 -12.13 -20.23 -24.64
N LEU A 32 -13.25 -19.65 -24.19
CA LEU A 32 -13.25 -18.48 -23.31
C LEU A 32 -12.72 -18.82 -21.89
N ASP A 33 -12.63 -20.08 -21.55
CA ASP A 33 -12.03 -20.48 -20.27
C ASP A 33 -10.50 -20.35 -20.27
N ASP A 34 -9.87 -20.16 -21.44
CA ASP A 34 -8.43 -20.00 -21.61
C ASP A 34 -8.01 -18.56 -22.00
N VAL A 35 -8.93 -17.62 -22.13
CA VAL A 35 -8.60 -16.21 -22.46
C VAL A 35 -8.47 -15.36 -21.19
N PRO A 36 -7.87 -14.15 -21.27
CA PRO A 36 -7.84 -13.23 -20.15
C PRO A 36 -9.23 -12.94 -19.58
N ILE A 37 -9.36 -12.88 -18.26
CA ILE A 37 -10.65 -12.64 -17.57
C ILE A 37 -11.30 -11.35 -18.07
N ALA A 38 -10.51 -10.30 -18.30
CA ALA A 38 -10.97 -9.01 -18.82
C ALA A 38 -11.69 -9.12 -20.18
N ASP A 39 -11.32 -10.10 -21.00
CA ASP A 39 -11.83 -10.27 -22.34
C ASP A 39 -13.08 -11.16 -22.42
N VAL A 40 -13.30 -12.01 -21.41
CA VAL A 40 -14.41 -12.99 -21.39
C VAL A 40 -15.76 -12.34 -21.67
N ARG A 41 -16.06 -11.21 -21.00
CA ARG A 41 -17.34 -10.50 -21.17
C ARG A 41 -17.48 -9.92 -22.57
N ARG A 42 -16.39 -9.38 -23.14
CA ARG A 42 -16.35 -8.84 -24.51
C ARG A 42 -16.63 -9.93 -25.53
N PHE A 43 -15.94 -11.06 -25.44
CA PHE A 43 -16.11 -12.19 -26.34
C PHE A 43 -17.49 -12.85 -26.20
N ARG A 44 -17.98 -13.07 -24.97
CA ARG A 44 -19.35 -13.57 -24.75
C ARG A 44 -20.41 -12.73 -25.44
N ARG A 45 -20.30 -11.39 -25.36
CA ARG A 45 -21.22 -10.48 -26.01
C ARG A 45 -21.13 -10.56 -27.55
N ARG A 46 -19.92 -10.63 -28.10
CA ARG A 46 -19.69 -10.78 -29.54
C ARG A 46 -20.22 -12.13 -30.03
N LEU A 47 -19.95 -13.22 -29.37
CA LEU A 47 -20.44 -14.55 -29.69
C LEU A 47 -21.98 -14.63 -29.63
N LYS A 48 -22.60 -13.99 -28.64
CA LYS A 48 -24.08 -13.94 -28.56
C LYS A 48 -24.70 -13.34 -29.83
N ASN A 49 -24.09 -12.29 -30.36
CA ASN A 49 -24.58 -11.52 -31.49
C ASN A 49 -24.08 -12.01 -32.87
N ALA A 50 -23.16 -12.97 -32.91
CA ALA A 50 -22.60 -13.51 -34.13
C ALA A 50 -23.58 -14.50 -34.79
N ASN A 51 -23.99 -14.18 -36.05
CA ASN A 51 -24.97 -14.96 -36.85
C ASN A 51 -24.40 -15.46 -38.19
N SER A 52 -23.16 -15.08 -38.55
CA SER A 52 -22.49 -15.52 -39.77
C SER A 52 -21.21 -16.31 -39.49
N ALA A 53 -20.83 -17.15 -40.44
CA ALA A 53 -19.56 -17.92 -40.35
C ALA A 53 -18.34 -16.99 -40.30
N ASP A 54 -18.35 -15.91 -41.09
CA ASP A 54 -17.26 -14.92 -41.13
C ASP A 54 -17.10 -14.20 -39.78
N ALA A 55 -18.24 -13.83 -39.16
CA ALA A 55 -18.20 -13.22 -37.82
C ALA A 55 -17.64 -14.17 -36.76
N LEU A 56 -17.99 -15.46 -36.83
CA LEU A 56 -17.43 -16.48 -35.94
C LEU A 56 -15.94 -16.72 -36.18
N ALA A 57 -15.52 -16.72 -37.47
CA ALA A 57 -14.10 -16.86 -37.82
C ALA A 57 -13.26 -15.68 -37.27
N ALA A 58 -13.76 -14.43 -37.45
CA ALA A 58 -13.10 -13.25 -36.91
C ALA A 58 -13.01 -13.28 -35.38
N ILE A 59 -14.08 -13.70 -34.68
CA ILE A 59 -14.04 -13.87 -33.21
C ILE A 59 -13.07 -14.99 -32.83
N GLY A 60 -13.03 -16.09 -33.59
CA GLY A 60 -12.10 -17.19 -33.36
C GLY A 60 -10.63 -16.76 -33.42
N ALA A 61 -10.28 -15.94 -34.43
CA ALA A 61 -8.92 -15.40 -34.54
C ALA A 61 -8.55 -14.52 -33.33
N ASP A 62 -9.48 -13.64 -32.89
CA ASP A 62 -9.25 -12.80 -31.73
C ASP A 62 -9.15 -13.62 -30.41
N VAL A 63 -9.95 -14.67 -30.26
CA VAL A 63 -9.91 -15.59 -29.12
C VAL A 63 -8.57 -16.33 -29.11
N GLU A 64 -8.09 -16.81 -30.25
CA GLU A 64 -6.80 -17.52 -30.34
C GLU A 64 -5.61 -16.59 -30.04
N ALA A 65 -5.65 -15.36 -30.52
CA ALA A 65 -4.65 -14.34 -30.17
C ALA A 65 -4.63 -14.07 -28.66
N ALA A 66 -5.81 -13.98 -28.01
CA ALA A 66 -5.92 -13.79 -26.56
C ALA A 66 -5.39 -15.00 -25.78
N ARG A 67 -5.69 -16.25 -26.22
CA ARG A 67 -5.14 -17.49 -25.64
C ARG A 67 -3.63 -17.57 -25.77
N SER A 68 -3.09 -17.18 -26.92
CA SER A 68 -1.64 -17.12 -27.14
C SER A 68 -0.96 -16.16 -26.16
N GLY A 69 -1.60 -15.02 -25.82
CA GLY A 69 -1.12 -14.11 -24.80
C GLY A 69 -1.06 -14.74 -23.40
N VAL A 70 -2.09 -15.51 -23.02
CA VAL A 70 -2.10 -16.26 -21.75
C VAL A 70 -1.00 -17.33 -21.75
N ALA A 71 -0.86 -18.10 -22.83
CA ALA A 71 0.18 -19.12 -22.96
C ALA A 71 1.60 -18.51 -22.90
N LYS A 72 1.80 -17.36 -23.54
CA LYS A 72 3.07 -16.63 -23.46
C LYS A 72 3.40 -16.23 -22.02
N ARG A 73 2.43 -15.71 -21.27
CA ARG A 73 2.62 -15.33 -19.85
C ARG A 73 2.95 -16.56 -19.01
N ASP A 74 2.21 -17.65 -19.18
CA ASP A 74 2.44 -18.90 -18.46
C ASP A 74 3.85 -19.46 -18.71
N ALA A 75 4.33 -19.46 -19.95
CA ALA A 75 5.66 -19.93 -20.32
C ALA A 75 6.81 -19.08 -19.76
N HIS A 76 6.54 -17.83 -19.33
CA HIS A 76 7.54 -16.96 -18.71
C HIS A 76 7.66 -17.15 -17.20
N ILE A 77 6.69 -17.83 -16.54
CA ILE A 77 6.76 -18.10 -15.11
C ILE A 77 7.82 -19.20 -14.90
N PRO A 78 8.91 -18.92 -14.16
CA PRO A 78 9.96 -19.90 -13.92
C PRO A 78 9.53 -20.96 -12.91
N ALA A 79 10.35 -22.00 -12.72
CA ALA A 79 10.21 -22.92 -11.60
C ALA A 79 10.34 -22.16 -10.28
N ILE A 80 9.44 -22.45 -9.35
CA ILE A 80 9.35 -21.69 -8.10
C ILE A 80 10.03 -22.46 -6.99
N GLU A 81 11.02 -21.82 -6.38
CA GLU A 81 11.70 -22.32 -5.20
C GLU A 81 11.32 -21.51 -3.95
N TYR A 82 11.30 -22.18 -2.81
CA TYR A 82 10.93 -21.57 -1.54
C TYR A 82 12.08 -21.68 -0.53
N PRO A 83 12.54 -20.56 0.05
CA PRO A 83 13.53 -20.59 1.12
C PRO A 83 12.99 -21.32 2.36
N GLU A 84 13.63 -22.44 2.74
CA GLU A 84 13.19 -23.29 3.85
C GLU A 84 13.25 -22.59 5.22
N HIS A 85 14.16 -21.62 5.35
CA HIS A 85 14.33 -20.87 6.59
C HIS A 85 13.21 -19.88 6.90
N LEU A 86 12.37 -19.57 5.91
CA LEU A 86 11.25 -18.63 6.10
C LEU A 86 10.05 -19.35 6.72
N PRO A 87 9.49 -18.81 7.80
CA PRO A 87 8.34 -19.41 8.48
C PRO A 87 7.13 -19.65 7.60
N VAL A 88 6.86 -18.75 6.66
CA VAL A 88 5.73 -18.89 5.72
C VAL A 88 5.92 -20.10 4.78
N SER A 89 7.16 -20.47 4.46
CA SER A 89 7.46 -21.63 3.60
C SER A 89 7.04 -22.95 4.27
N ALA A 90 7.18 -23.06 5.59
CA ALA A 90 6.72 -24.22 6.36
C ALA A 90 5.20 -24.40 6.35
N ARG A 91 4.43 -23.32 6.19
CA ARG A 91 2.96 -23.34 6.12
C ARG A 91 2.42 -23.23 4.68
N ARG A 92 3.32 -23.38 3.66
CA ARG A 92 2.97 -23.22 2.24
C ARG A 92 1.74 -24.03 1.85
N GLN A 93 1.71 -25.31 2.16
CA GLN A 93 0.63 -26.19 1.72
C GLN A 93 -0.70 -25.79 2.37
N ASP A 94 -0.70 -25.47 3.65
CA ASP A 94 -1.90 -25.01 4.37
C ASP A 94 -2.45 -23.72 3.75
N ILE A 95 -1.56 -22.77 3.42
CA ILE A 95 -1.94 -21.50 2.77
C ILE A 95 -2.55 -21.77 1.39
N MET A 96 -1.90 -22.61 0.57
CA MET A 96 -2.38 -22.94 -0.77
C MET A 96 -3.74 -23.64 -0.74
N ASP A 97 -3.95 -24.55 0.21
CA ASP A 97 -5.23 -25.24 0.39
C ASP A 97 -6.33 -24.26 0.81
N LEU A 98 -6.08 -23.38 1.78
CA LEU A 98 -7.04 -22.35 2.16
C LEU A 98 -7.40 -21.42 1.00
N VAL A 99 -6.42 -20.97 0.22
CA VAL A 99 -6.65 -20.11 -0.96
C VAL A 99 -7.43 -20.84 -2.05
N ARG A 100 -7.23 -22.15 -2.22
CA ARG A 100 -8.01 -22.94 -3.16
C ARG A 100 -9.49 -23.00 -2.75
N ASP A 101 -9.75 -23.28 -1.49
CA ASP A 101 -11.08 -23.58 -0.98
C ASP A 101 -11.89 -22.31 -0.64
N HIS A 102 -11.25 -21.21 -0.30
CA HIS A 102 -11.92 -19.97 0.12
C HIS A 102 -11.66 -18.81 -0.84
N GLN A 103 -12.64 -17.91 -0.94
CA GLN A 103 -12.53 -16.70 -1.76
C GLN A 103 -11.67 -15.63 -1.09
N VAL A 104 -11.70 -15.56 0.24
CA VAL A 104 -10.89 -14.66 1.06
C VAL A 104 -10.12 -15.45 2.09
N VAL A 105 -8.84 -15.13 2.27
CA VAL A 105 -7.98 -15.70 3.31
C VAL A 105 -7.23 -14.58 4.02
N VAL A 106 -7.21 -14.63 5.34
CA VAL A 106 -6.41 -13.72 6.17
C VAL A 106 -5.14 -14.43 6.61
N ILE A 107 -3.98 -13.85 6.33
CA ILE A 107 -2.68 -14.41 6.71
C ILE A 107 -2.02 -13.47 7.71
N ALA A 108 -2.09 -13.85 8.97
CA ALA A 108 -1.48 -13.13 10.07
C ALA A 108 -0.06 -13.63 10.36
N GLY A 109 0.80 -12.76 10.79
CA GLY A 109 2.16 -13.17 11.20
C GLY A 109 3.12 -11.98 11.31
N GLU A 110 4.19 -12.19 12.03
CA GLU A 110 5.18 -11.14 12.27
C GLU A 110 5.85 -10.65 10.97
N THR A 111 6.33 -9.43 11.01
CA THR A 111 7.13 -8.86 9.92
C THR A 111 8.45 -9.66 9.80
N GLY A 112 8.81 -10.04 8.56
CA GLY A 112 10.00 -10.88 8.31
C GLY A 112 9.69 -12.37 8.19
N SER A 113 8.47 -12.82 8.44
CA SER A 113 8.06 -14.23 8.23
C SER A 113 8.04 -14.66 6.75
N GLY A 114 8.28 -13.74 5.81
CA GLY A 114 8.31 -14.01 4.37
C GLY A 114 6.96 -13.87 3.65
N LYS A 115 5.88 -13.45 4.32
CA LYS A 115 4.54 -13.31 3.72
C LYS A 115 4.58 -12.52 2.41
N THR A 116 5.10 -11.31 2.47
CA THR A 116 5.13 -10.34 1.37
C THR A 116 5.81 -10.89 0.11
N THR A 117 6.89 -11.67 0.24
CA THR A 117 7.64 -12.20 -0.90
C THR A 117 7.18 -13.57 -1.35
N GLN A 118 6.74 -14.44 -0.43
CA GLN A 118 6.45 -15.83 -0.77
C GLN A 118 4.99 -16.09 -1.18
N ILE A 119 4.02 -15.32 -0.65
CA ILE A 119 2.61 -15.48 -1.04
C ILE A 119 2.39 -15.27 -2.54
N PRO A 120 2.94 -14.23 -3.20
CA PRO A 120 2.83 -14.10 -4.66
C PRO A 120 3.38 -15.32 -5.42
N LYS A 121 4.49 -15.92 -4.95
CA LYS A 121 5.08 -17.12 -5.54
C LYS A 121 4.18 -18.34 -5.37
N MET A 122 3.54 -18.53 -4.20
CA MET A 122 2.56 -19.59 -3.96
C MET A 122 1.37 -19.46 -4.91
N LEU A 123 0.90 -18.24 -5.17
CA LEU A 123 -0.20 -17.99 -6.09
C LEU A 123 0.18 -18.32 -7.54
N LEU A 124 1.40 -17.98 -7.97
CA LEU A 124 1.92 -18.37 -9.29
C LEU A 124 1.98 -19.90 -9.43
N ASP A 125 2.45 -20.61 -8.40
CA ASP A 125 2.52 -22.07 -8.34
C ASP A 125 1.12 -22.71 -8.44
N MET A 126 0.10 -22.05 -7.87
CA MET A 126 -1.32 -22.43 -7.98
C MET A 126 -1.94 -22.13 -9.36
N GLY A 127 -1.20 -21.55 -10.29
CA GLY A 127 -1.70 -21.15 -11.61
C GLY A 127 -2.44 -19.82 -11.64
N ARG A 128 -2.38 -19.02 -10.58
CA ARG A 128 -2.88 -17.64 -10.59
C ARG A 128 -1.91 -16.73 -11.35
N GLY A 129 -2.35 -15.57 -11.76
CA GLY A 129 -1.52 -14.65 -12.55
C GLY A 129 -1.46 -14.93 -14.06
N ARG A 130 -2.05 -16.05 -14.54
CA ARG A 130 -2.03 -16.44 -15.95
C ARG A 130 -3.09 -15.73 -16.77
N ARG A 131 -4.34 -15.82 -16.37
CA ARG A 131 -5.51 -15.25 -17.06
C ARG A 131 -5.89 -13.85 -16.54
N GLY A 132 -5.48 -13.51 -15.36
CA GLY A 132 -5.55 -12.21 -14.73
C GLY A 132 -4.25 -11.94 -14.01
N LEU A 133 -4.02 -10.73 -13.56
CA LEU A 133 -2.87 -10.37 -12.75
C LEU A 133 -3.09 -10.77 -11.28
N ILE A 134 -2.02 -11.08 -10.58
CA ILE A 134 -1.97 -11.01 -9.13
C ILE A 134 -1.62 -9.58 -8.77
N GLY A 135 -2.59 -8.81 -8.29
CA GLY A 135 -2.38 -7.45 -7.79
C GLY A 135 -1.92 -7.50 -6.35
N HIS A 136 -0.79 -6.89 -6.03
CA HIS A 136 -0.23 -6.88 -4.69
C HIS A 136 -0.05 -5.44 -4.23
N THR A 137 -0.87 -4.98 -3.28
CA THR A 137 -0.77 -3.61 -2.79
C THR A 137 0.25 -3.48 -1.68
N GLN A 138 0.89 -2.31 -1.64
CA GLN A 138 1.83 -1.90 -0.60
C GLN A 138 1.49 -0.48 -0.15
N PRO A 139 1.55 -0.14 1.13
CA PRO A 139 1.22 1.20 1.59
C PRO A 139 2.23 2.26 1.15
N ARG A 140 3.46 1.87 0.81
CA ARG A 140 4.57 2.78 0.49
C ARG A 140 5.20 2.47 -0.86
N ARG A 141 5.55 3.53 -1.61
CA ARG A 141 6.17 3.40 -2.95
C ARG A 141 7.47 2.61 -2.93
N LEU A 142 8.35 2.92 -1.95
CA LEU A 142 9.63 2.23 -1.81
C LEU A 142 9.40 0.73 -1.57
N ALA A 143 8.46 0.36 -0.69
CA ALA A 143 8.14 -1.04 -0.44
C ALA A 143 7.63 -1.73 -1.70
N ALA A 144 6.70 -1.13 -2.45
CA ALA A 144 6.19 -1.71 -3.69
C ALA A 144 7.31 -2.03 -4.69
N ARG A 145 8.28 -1.12 -4.84
CA ARG A 145 9.43 -1.32 -5.73
C ARG A 145 10.39 -2.37 -5.20
N THR A 146 10.88 -2.22 -3.96
CA THR A 146 11.92 -3.11 -3.41
C THR A 146 11.42 -4.55 -3.23
N VAL A 147 10.14 -4.74 -2.89
CA VAL A 147 9.51 -6.06 -2.82
C VAL A 147 9.39 -6.68 -4.22
N ALA A 148 9.02 -5.88 -5.24
CA ALA A 148 8.96 -6.38 -6.62
C ALA A 148 10.33 -6.83 -7.10
N GLU A 149 11.37 -6.01 -6.91
CA GLU A 149 12.77 -6.32 -7.22
C GLU A 149 13.19 -7.62 -6.50
N ARG A 150 12.89 -7.74 -5.21
CA ARG A 150 13.23 -8.92 -4.42
C ARG A 150 12.54 -10.20 -4.93
N ILE A 151 11.25 -10.15 -5.28
CA ILE A 151 10.54 -11.32 -5.83
C ILE A 151 11.10 -11.69 -7.20
N ALA A 152 11.42 -10.71 -8.06
CA ALA A 152 12.03 -10.94 -9.36
C ALA A 152 13.41 -11.62 -9.21
N ASP A 153 14.26 -11.11 -8.30
CA ASP A 153 15.56 -11.70 -7.98
C ASP A 153 15.41 -13.17 -7.50
N GLU A 154 14.45 -13.46 -6.61
CA GLU A 154 14.18 -14.82 -6.13
C GLU A 154 13.66 -15.76 -7.23
N LEU A 155 13.06 -15.21 -8.29
CA LEU A 155 12.63 -15.95 -9.48
C LEU A 155 13.72 -16.04 -10.56
N GLY A 156 14.89 -15.41 -10.35
CA GLY A 156 15.98 -15.34 -11.32
C GLY A 156 15.63 -14.53 -12.57
N GLN A 157 14.79 -13.51 -12.45
CA GLN A 157 14.27 -12.70 -13.55
C GLN A 157 14.54 -11.21 -13.34
N GLU A 158 14.49 -10.44 -14.43
CA GLU A 158 14.52 -8.98 -14.36
C GLU A 158 13.13 -8.42 -14.05
N ILE A 159 13.12 -7.21 -13.45
CA ILE A 159 11.87 -6.51 -13.16
C ILE A 159 11.14 -6.15 -14.48
N GLY A 160 9.84 -6.41 -14.54
CA GLY A 160 9.02 -6.22 -15.73
C GLY A 160 8.79 -7.51 -16.53
N GLU A 161 9.44 -8.63 -16.19
CA GLU A 161 9.13 -9.96 -16.73
C GLU A 161 7.88 -10.55 -16.04
N SER A 162 7.98 -11.63 -15.28
CA SER A 162 6.82 -12.17 -14.56
C SER A 162 6.40 -11.32 -13.38
N VAL A 163 7.30 -10.52 -12.82
CA VAL A 163 7.05 -9.58 -11.72
C VAL A 163 7.32 -8.16 -12.17
N GLY A 164 6.37 -7.29 -11.95
CA GLY A 164 6.48 -5.86 -12.23
C GLY A 164 5.89 -5.02 -11.12
N TYR A 165 6.06 -3.72 -11.20
CA TYR A 165 5.43 -2.78 -10.29
C TYR A 165 4.84 -1.57 -11.01
N ALA A 166 3.86 -0.94 -10.37
CA ALA A 166 3.33 0.36 -10.76
C ALA A 166 3.22 1.26 -9.53
N ILE A 167 3.98 2.33 -9.55
CA ILE A 167 3.93 3.39 -8.55
C ILE A 167 3.73 4.73 -9.25
N ARG A 168 3.49 5.79 -8.49
CA ARG A 168 3.27 7.11 -9.07
C ARG A 168 4.53 7.55 -9.84
N PHE A 169 4.39 7.76 -11.16
CA PHE A 169 5.42 8.17 -12.12
C PHE A 169 6.44 7.10 -12.55
N ASP A 170 6.30 5.86 -12.10
CA ASP A 170 7.16 4.76 -12.55
C ASP A 170 6.34 3.48 -12.68
N ASP A 171 6.35 2.90 -13.88
CA ASP A 171 5.62 1.68 -14.22
C ASP A 171 6.55 0.73 -14.98
N ARG A 172 6.75 -0.46 -14.42
CA ARG A 172 7.58 -1.53 -14.96
C ARG A 172 6.75 -2.79 -15.09
N VAL A 173 5.73 -2.73 -15.94
CA VAL A 173 4.81 -3.85 -16.23
C VAL A 173 4.83 -4.13 -17.73
N SER A 174 4.82 -5.41 -18.11
CA SER A 174 4.79 -5.88 -19.49
C SER A 174 3.63 -6.85 -19.73
N ASP A 175 3.49 -7.34 -20.96
CA ASP A 175 2.48 -8.35 -21.32
C ASP A 175 2.73 -9.71 -20.66
N THR A 176 3.97 -9.99 -20.25
CA THR A 176 4.36 -11.22 -19.55
C THR A 176 4.21 -11.13 -18.04
N THR A 177 3.99 -9.94 -17.50
CA THR A 177 3.84 -9.74 -16.06
C THR A 177 2.61 -10.50 -15.53
N ALA A 178 2.83 -11.29 -14.51
CA ALA A 178 1.82 -12.08 -13.80
C ALA A 178 1.55 -11.50 -12.39
N VAL A 179 2.58 -10.98 -11.73
CA VAL A 179 2.49 -10.30 -10.43
C VAL A 179 2.77 -8.82 -10.60
N LYS A 180 1.81 -7.98 -10.24
CA LYS A 180 1.95 -6.53 -10.29
C LYS A 180 1.88 -5.95 -8.88
N LEU A 181 3.03 -5.49 -8.39
CA LEU A 181 3.07 -4.74 -7.14
C LEU A 181 2.67 -3.29 -7.38
N MET A 182 1.94 -2.70 -6.45
CA MET A 182 1.48 -1.33 -6.60
C MET A 182 1.18 -0.69 -5.25
N THR A 183 1.10 0.63 -5.21
CA THR A 183 0.55 1.27 -4.01
C THR A 183 -0.98 1.17 -3.99
N ASP A 184 -1.57 1.22 -2.78
CA ASP A 184 -3.04 1.20 -2.60
C ASP A 184 -3.73 2.25 -3.47
N GLY A 185 -3.13 3.43 -3.60
CA GLY A 185 -3.66 4.52 -4.43
C GLY A 185 -3.68 4.21 -5.93
N ILE A 186 -2.78 3.37 -6.43
CA ILE A 186 -2.81 2.92 -7.84
C ILE A 186 -3.99 1.97 -8.06
N LEU A 187 -4.21 1.01 -7.17
CA LEU A 187 -5.36 0.11 -7.28
C LEU A 187 -6.69 0.89 -7.23
N LEU A 188 -6.78 1.91 -6.36
CA LEU A 188 -7.94 2.81 -6.31
C LEU A 188 -8.15 3.57 -7.62
N ALA A 189 -7.09 4.05 -8.27
CA ALA A 189 -7.19 4.72 -9.56
C ALA A 189 -7.64 3.77 -10.68
N GLU A 190 -7.21 2.52 -10.66
CA GLU A 190 -7.63 1.49 -11.61
C GLU A 190 -9.11 1.12 -11.44
N MET A 191 -9.62 1.06 -10.22
CA MET A 191 -11.04 0.81 -9.95
C MET A 191 -11.95 1.86 -10.58
N GLN A 192 -11.50 3.08 -10.79
CA GLN A 192 -12.29 4.11 -11.50
C GLN A 192 -12.50 3.75 -12.96
N ARG A 193 -11.55 3.06 -13.59
CA ARG A 193 -11.60 2.64 -15.00
C ARG A 193 -12.23 1.25 -15.16
N ASP A 194 -11.87 0.32 -14.28
CA ASP A 194 -12.38 -1.05 -14.23
C ASP A 194 -13.00 -1.36 -12.87
N ARG A 195 -14.29 -1.06 -12.71
CA ARG A 195 -15.05 -1.27 -11.48
C ARG A 195 -15.12 -2.72 -11.01
N PHE A 196 -14.90 -3.67 -11.89
CA PHE A 196 -14.94 -5.09 -11.57
C PHE A 196 -13.56 -5.68 -11.37
N LEU A 197 -12.49 -4.87 -11.51
CA LEU A 197 -11.10 -5.32 -11.43
C LEU A 197 -10.86 -6.56 -12.31
N ASN A 198 -11.41 -6.55 -13.54
CA ASN A 198 -11.35 -7.68 -14.46
C ASN A 198 -9.92 -8.01 -14.91
N ALA A 199 -9.00 -7.06 -14.80
CA ALA A 199 -7.58 -7.29 -15.05
C ALA A 199 -6.94 -8.28 -14.04
N TYR A 200 -7.57 -8.49 -12.89
CA TYR A 200 -7.03 -9.28 -11.77
C TYR A 200 -7.80 -10.57 -11.55
N ASP A 201 -7.08 -11.64 -11.24
CA ASP A 201 -7.65 -12.87 -10.72
C ASP A 201 -7.42 -13.03 -9.20
N THR A 202 -6.44 -12.34 -8.66
CA THR A 202 -6.12 -12.32 -7.23
C THR A 202 -5.69 -10.91 -6.80
N ILE A 203 -6.13 -10.48 -5.64
CA ILE A 203 -5.70 -9.24 -4.99
C ILE A 203 -5.11 -9.58 -3.63
N ILE A 204 -3.91 -9.10 -3.37
CA ILE A 204 -3.27 -9.13 -2.06
C ILE A 204 -3.32 -7.73 -1.48
N ILE A 205 -3.96 -7.55 -0.35
CA ILE A 205 -3.88 -6.32 0.47
C ILE A 205 -2.85 -6.58 1.56
N ASP A 206 -1.64 -6.10 1.33
CA ASP A 206 -0.53 -6.30 2.26
C ASP A 206 -0.47 -5.20 3.32
N GLU A 207 0.07 -5.53 4.48
CA GLU A 207 0.18 -4.63 5.65
C GLU A 207 -1.16 -3.99 6.05
N ALA A 208 -2.26 -4.77 5.94
CA ALA A 208 -3.62 -4.27 6.19
C ALA A 208 -3.80 -3.64 7.58
N HIS A 209 -2.97 -4.03 8.55
CA HIS A 209 -2.95 -3.46 9.91
C HIS A 209 -2.51 -1.99 9.97
N GLU A 210 -1.88 -1.44 8.92
CA GLU A 210 -1.60 0.00 8.85
C GLU A 210 -2.89 0.84 8.80
N ARG A 211 -4.03 0.23 8.42
CA ARG A 211 -5.36 0.84 8.45
C ARG A 211 -5.36 2.24 7.84
N SER A 212 -4.63 2.43 6.73
CA SER A 212 -4.70 3.68 5.96
C SER A 212 -6.10 3.87 5.38
N LEU A 213 -6.46 5.12 5.08
CA LEU A 213 -7.74 5.46 4.46
C LEU A 213 -8.00 4.66 3.17
N ASN A 214 -6.95 4.47 2.38
CA ASN A 214 -7.02 3.69 1.14
C ASN A 214 -7.27 2.21 1.41
N ILE A 215 -6.57 1.61 2.38
CA ILE A 215 -6.76 0.21 2.77
C ILE A 215 -8.18 -0.03 3.23
N ASP A 216 -8.70 0.78 4.17
CA ASP A 216 -10.06 0.62 4.68
C ASP A 216 -11.12 0.76 3.58
N PHE A 217 -10.91 1.68 2.63
CA PHE A 217 -11.79 1.83 1.49
C PHE A 217 -11.71 0.62 0.54
N LEU A 218 -10.50 0.13 0.23
CA LEU A 218 -10.30 -1.04 -0.62
C LEU A 218 -10.96 -2.29 -0.03
N LEU A 219 -10.79 -2.53 1.27
CA LEU A 219 -11.41 -3.68 1.96
C LEU A 219 -12.94 -3.63 1.88
N GLY A 220 -13.54 -2.47 2.13
CA GLY A 220 -14.98 -2.29 2.00
C GLY A 220 -15.47 -2.45 0.55
N TYR A 221 -14.70 -1.97 -0.42
CA TYR A 221 -15.03 -2.14 -1.84
C TYR A 221 -14.95 -3.61 -2.27
N LEU A 222 -13.88 -4.31 -1.90
CA LEU A 222 -13.69 -5.73 -2.19
C LEU A 222 -14.83 -6.56 -1.59
N LYS A 223 -15.24 -6.29 -0.34
CA LYS A 223 -16.41 -6.97 0.26
C LYS A 223 -17.66 -6.84 -0.60
N ARG A 224 -17.91 -5.67 -1.22
CA ARG A 224 -19.07 -5.47 -2.12
C ARG A 224 -18.86 -6.07 -3.52
N LEU A 225 -17.61 -6.25 -3.93
CA LEU A 225 -17.25 -6.78 -5.24
C LEU A 225 -17.32 -8.31 -5.30
N LEU A 226 -16.85 -8.99 -4.26
CA LEU A 226 -16.67 -10.44 -4.21
C LEU A 226 -17.93 -11.25 -4.60
N PRO A 227 -19.16 -10.90 -4.17
CA PRO A 227 -20.36 -11.62 -4.62
C PRO A 227 -20.59 -11.54 -6.14
N LYS A 228 -20.02 -10.54 -6.81
CA LYS A 228 -20.12 -10.33 -8.27
C LYS A 228 -18.95 -10.91 -9.07
N ARG A 229 -17.91 -11.29 -8.37
CA ARG A 229 -16.64 -11.84 -8.89
C ARG A 229 -16.27 -13.11 -8.09
N PRO A 230 -17.02 -14.20 -8.22
CA PRO A 230 -16.74 -15.45 -7.50
C PRO A 230 -15.40 -16.08 -7.89
N ASP A 231 -14.83 -15.70 -9.02
CA ASP A 231 -13.51 -16.10 -9.51
C ASP A 231 -12.34 -15.36 -8.85
N LEU A 232 -12.59 -14.16 -8.31
CA LEU A 232 -11.57 -13.31 -7.70
C LEU A 232 -11.22 -13.83 -6.31
N LYS A 233 -9.93 -14.03 -6.06
CA LYS A 233 -9.40 -14.34 -4.72
C LYS A 233 -8.87 -13.06 -4.07
N VAL A 234 -9.07 -12.95 -2.76
CA VAL A 234 -8.53 -11.84 -1.97
C VAL A 234 -7.73 -12.41 -0.81
N ILE A 235 -6.51 -11.94 -0.67
CA ILE A 235 -5.64 -12.28 0.44
C ILE A 235 -5.35 -11.02 1.23
N VAL A 236 -5.64 -11.05 2.51
CA VAL A 236 -5.33 -9.96 3.42
C VAL A 236 -4.17 -10.39 4.29
N THR A 237 -3.04 -9.70 4.17
CA THR A 237 -1.92 -9.96 5.08
C THR A 237 -1.89 -8.90 6.17
N SER A 238 -1.57 -9.33 7.37
CA SER A 238 -1.47 -8.47 8.54
C SER A 238 -0.27 -8.89 9.40
N ALA A 239 0.30 -7.96 10.15
CA ALA A 239 1.04 -8.33 11.35
C ALA A 239 0.08 -9.06 12.32
N THR A 240 0.55 -9.53 13.43
CA THR A 240 -0.27 -10.22 14.46
C THR A 240 -1.34 -9.32 15.12
N ILE A 241 -1.68 -8.20 14.49
CA ILE A 241 -2.57 -7.17 14.99
C ILE A 241 -3.98 -7.41 14.45
N ASP A 242 -4.90 -7.80 15.33
CA ASP A 242 -6.35 -7.98 15.11
C ASP A 242 -6.73 -8.66 13.76
N PRO A 243 -6.21 -9.86 13.45
CA PRO A 243 -6.57 -10.58 12.23
C PRO A 243 -8.07 -10.96 12.22
N ASP A 244 -8.68 -11.12 13.38
CA ASP A 244 -10.09 -11.45 13.52
C ASP A 244 -11.03 -10.35 13.03
N ALA A 245 -10.64 -9.08 13.14
CA ALA A 245 -11.44 -7.99 12.59
C ALA A 245 -11.54 -8.09 11.06
N PHE A 246 -10.44 -8.43 10.37
CA PHE A 246 -10.43 -8.66 8.92
C PHE A 246 -11.24 -9.92 8.56
N ALA A 247 -11.10 -10.99 9.33
CA ALA A 247 -11.86 -12.22 9.12
C ALA A 247 -13.38 -11.99 9.25
N ARG A 248 -13.82 -11.33 10.32
CA ARG A 248 -15.23 -10.94 10.52
C ARG A 248 -15.72 -9.97 9.44
N HIS A 249 -14.87 -9.06 8.99
CA HIS A 249 -15.22 -8.14 7.89
C HIS A 249 -15.59 -8.90 6.63
N PHE A 250 -14.89 -9.96 6.27
CA PHE A 250 -15.14 -10.79 5.10
C PHE A 250 -15.99 -12.04 5.39
N ALA A 251 -16.81 -12.01 6.45
CA ALA A 251 -17.74 -13.09 6.70
C ALA A 251 -18.65 -13.36 5.49
N ASP A 252 -18.93 -14.64 5.25
CA ASP A 252 -19.82 -15.11 4.19
C ASP A 252 -21.29 -14.73 4.44
N ALA A 253 -22.20 -15.20 3.58
CA ALA A 253 -23.63 -14.93 3.71
C ALA A 253 -24.26 -15.59 4.95
N GLU A 254 -23.65 -16.67 5.43
CA GLU A 254 -24.06 -17.41 6.61
C GLU A 254 -23.48 -16.80 7.91
N GLY A 255 -22.58 -15.82 7.79
CA GLY A 255 -21.94 -15.15 8.91
C GLY A 255 -20.65 -15.80 9.39
N ASN A 256 -20.15 -16.83 8.69
CA ASN A 256 -18.88 -17.46 9.03
C ASN A 256 -17.72 -16.53 8.65
N PRO A 257 -16.76 -16.25 9.54
CA PRO A 257 -15.62 -15.41 9.23
C PRO A 257 -14.72 -16.07 8.16
N ALA A 258 -14.01 -15.25 7.39
CA ALA A 258 -12.97 -15.76 6.51
C ALA A 258 -11.90 -16.52 7.32
N PRO A 259 -11.29 -17.60 6.77
CA PRO A 259 -10.26 -18.33 7.49
C PRO A 259 -9.05 -17.45 7.78
N VAL A 260 -8.49 -17.64 8.97
CA VAL A 260 -7.24 -17.02 9.42
C VAL A 260 -6.18 -18.10 9.52
N ILE A 261 -5.03 -17.84 8.96
CA ILE A 261 -3.83 -18.66 9.17
C ILE A 261 -2.74 -17.81 9.79
N GLU A 262 -2.22 -18.27 10.92
CA GLU A 262 -1.11 -17.63 11.59
C GLU A 262 0.21 -18.26 11.14
N VAL A 263 1.11 -17.39 10.68
CA VAL A 263 2.48 -17.73 10.34
C VAL A 263 3.37 -17.21 11.46
N SER A 264 3.54 -18.02 12.50
CA SER A 264 4.48 -17.73 13.56
C SER A 264 5.90 -17.98 13.05
N GLY A 265 6.72 -16.95 13.02
CA GLY A 265 8.15 -17.09 12.82
C GLY A 265 8.81 -17.60 14.10
N ARG A 266 9.94 -18.28 13.95
CA ARG A 266 10.90 -18.36 15.06
C ARG A 266 11.53 -16.97 15.17
N THR A 267 10.83 -16.04 15.80
CA THR A 267 11.48 -14.84 16.29
C THR A 267 12.27 -15.27 17.52
N TYR A 268 13.46 -14.78 17.60
CA TYR A 268 14.26 -14.94 18.81
C TYR A 268 13.56 -14.16 19.93
N PRO A 269 13.65 -14.61 21.19
CA PRO A 269 13.06 -13.90 22.31
C PRO A 269 13.59 -12.48 22.43
N VAL A 270 12.70 -11.56 22.80
CA VAL A 270 13.04 -10.16 23.05
C VAL A 270 12.76 -9.86 24.51
N GLU A 271 13.81 -9.52 25.25
CA GLU A 271 13.70 -9.02 26.61
C GLU A 271 13.24 -7.57 26.59
N ILE A 272 12.13 -7.26 27.27
CA ILE A 272 11.61 -5.91 27.42
C ILE A 272 12.09 -5.33 28.75
N ARG A 273 12.76 -4.18 28.68
CA ARG A 273 13.18 -3.41 29.84
C ARG A 273 12.51 -2.05 29.85
N TYR A 274 12.01 -1.64 31.01
CA TYR A 274 11.43 -0.32 31.20
C TYR A 274 12.45 0.58 31.93
N ARG A 275 12.68 1.77 31.37
CA ARG A 275 13.57 2.81 31.90
C ARG A 275 12.85 4.16 31.78
N PRO A 276 11.84 4.41 32.64
CA PRO A 276 11.06 5.64 32.55
C PRO A 276 11.95 6.88 32.74
N LEU A 277 11.66 7.93 31.95
CA LEU A 277 12.38 9.21 32.04
C LEU A 277 12.01 9.98 33.31
N VAL A 278 10.84 9.69 33.89
CA VAL A 278 10.40 10.25 35.19
C VAL A 278 10.37 9.12 36.20
N GLU A 279 11.21 9.19 37.18
CA GLU A 279 11.29 8.19 38.24
C GLU A 279 11.02 8.83 39.61
N PRO A 280 10.16 8.20 40.45
CA PRO A 280 10.01 8.59 41.82
C PRO A 280 11.24 8.09 42.61
N VAL A 281 12.02 9.01 43.17
CA VAL A 281 13.17 8.67 43.99
C VAL A 281 12.88 9.06 45.43
N GLU A 282 12.99 8.07 46.35
CA GLU A 282 12.86 8.32 47.77
C GLU A 282 14.13 9.04 48.29
N MET A 283 13.93 10.21 48.80
CA MET A 283 15.01 11.04 49.37
C MET A 283 15.37 10.56 50.75
N LYS A 284 16.58 10.88 51.24
CA LYS A 284 17.09 10.48 52.56
C LYS A 284 16.19 10.94 53.72
N ASP A 285 15.32 11.90 53.51
CA ASP A 285 14.34 12.41 54.47
C ASP A 285 12.98 11.71 54.40
N GLY A 286 12.85 10.64 53.56
CA GLY A 286 11.61 9.91 53.37
C GLY A 286 10.62 10.60 52.43
N SER A 287 10.95 11.74 51.84
CA SER A 287 10.14 12.35 50.80
C SER A 287 10.38 11.69 49.44
N VAL A 288 9.36 11.58 48.62
CA VAL A 288 9.47 11.10 47.22
C VAL A 288 9.58 12.32 46.33
N LYS A 289 10.65 12.40 45.55
CA LYS A 289 10.84 13.42 44.52
C LYS A 289 10.88 12.77 43.15
N GLU A 290 10.14 13.29 42.22
CA GLU A 290 10.27 12.91 40.82
C GLU A 290 11.54 13.51 40.22
N ILE A 291 12.39 12.65 39.64
CA ILE A 291 13.53 13.06 38.85
C ILE A 291 13.13 12.90 37.39
N ASP A 292 13.21 14.00 36.64
CA ASP A 292 12.93 14.05 35.20
C ASP A 292 14.29 14.01 34.47
N THR A 293 14.47 12.98 33.64
CA THR A 293 15.67 12.81 32.81
C THR A 293 15.33 13.29 31.39
N ASP A 294 16.19 14.10 30.81
CA ASP A 294 16.02 14.49 29.39
C ASP A 294 15.98 13.28 28.48
N MET A 295 15.10 13.30 27.47
CA MET A 295 14.89 12.16 26.57
C MET A 295 16.17 11.76 25.84
N ILE A 296 17.00 12.72 25.43
CA ILE A 296 18.25 12.45 24.71
C ILE A 296 19.24 11.76 25.65
N ASP A 297 19.36 12.25 26.89
CA ASP A 297 20.21 11.63 27.92
C ASP A 297 19.74 10.21 28.24
N GLY A 298 18.41 10.00 28.33
CA GLY A 298 17.82 8.68 28.51
C GLY A 298 18.15 7.71 27.36
N VAL A 299 18.12 8.16 26.10
CA VAL A 299 18.54 7.35 24.95
C VAL A 299 20.03 7.03 25.00
N VAL A 300 20.88 8.00 25.32
CA VAL A 300 22.34 7.80 25.46
C VAL A 300 22.65 6.76 26.55
N ASP A 301 21.98 6.83 27.68
CA ASP A 301 22.17 5.87 28.77
C ASP A 301 21.64 4.48 28.43
N ALA A 302 20.50 4.38 27.74
CA ALA A 302 20.00 3.12 27.22
C ALA A 302 20.98 2.50 26.19
N CYS A 303 21.55 3.29 25.30
CA CYS A 303 22.58 2.82 24.37
C CYS A 303 23.82 2.31 25.11
N LYS A 304 24.28 2.99 26.19
CA LYS A 304 25.38 2.53 27.04
C LYS A 304 25.06 1.20 27.72
N GLU A 305 23.83 1.02 28.21
CA GLU A 305 23.36 -0.24 28.79
C GLU A 305 23.45 -1.36 27.74
N LEU A 306 22.85 -1.16 26.57
CA LEU A 306 22.80 -2.16 25.49
C LEU A 306 24.19 -2.51 24.92
N MET A 307 25.11 -1.56 24.88
CA MET A 307 26.48 -1.84 24.45
C MET A 307 27.25 -2.81 25.39
N ARG A 308 26.78 -3.04 26.61
CA ARG A 308 27.35 -4.00 27.54
C ARG A 308 26.79 -5.41 27.42
N GLU A 309 25.64 -5.55 26.72
CA GLU A 309 24.96 -6.85 26.53
C GLU A 309 25.66 -7.75 25.50
N GLY A 310 26.32 -7.18 24.51
CA GLY A 310 27.01 -7.93 23.47
C GLY A 310 27.18 -7.14 22.20
N ASP A 311 27.63 -7.80 21.15
CA ASP A 311 27.74 -7.24 19.81
C ASP A 311 26.38 -7.19 19.13
N GLY A 312 26.15 -6.21 18.26
CA GLY A 312 24.91 -6.01 17.54
C GLY A 312 24.52 -4.54 17.44
N ASP A 313 23.75 -4.21 16.42
CA ASP A 313 23.34 -2.85 16.14
C ASP A 313 22.14 -2.44 17.01
N ILE A 314 22.04 -1.14 17.24
CA ILE A 314 20.98 -0.53 18.04
C ILE A 314 20.08 0.31 17.15
N LEU A 315 18.75 0.14 17.24
CA LEU A 315 17.75 0.96 16.57
C LEU A 315 17.00 1.79 17.61
N CYS A 316 17.10 3.12 17.50
CA CYS A 316 16.41 4.06 18.39
C CYS A 316 15.26 4.75 17.66
N PHE A 317 14.07 4.77 18.27
CA PHE A 317 12.87 5.40 17.72
C PHE A 317 12.61 6.77 18.31
N PHE A 318 12.41 7.76 17.43
CA PHE A 318 12.14 9.16 17.77
C PHE A 318 10.87 9.69 17.11
N SER A 319 10.33 10.77 17.66
CA SER A 319 9.17 11.45 17.11
C SER A 319 9.50 12.46 16.00
N SER A 320 10.72 12.99 15.95
CA SER A 320 11.09 14.06 15.02
C SER A 320 12.52 13.98 14.52
N GLU A 321 12.77 14.61 13.36
CA GLU A 321 14.12 14.79 12.79
C GLU A 321 15.02 15.62 13.70
N ARG A 322 14.45 16.56 14.45
CA ARG A 322 15.18 17.38 15.39
C ARG A 322 15.76 16.52 16.51
N ASP A 323 14.92 15.68 17.14
CA ASP A 323 15.34 14.79 18.22
C ASP A 323 16.46 13.85 17.74
N ILE A 324 16.36 13.35 16.47
CA ILE A 324 17.40 12.52 15.86
C ILE A 324 18.72 13.29 15.78
N ARG A 325 18.72 14.54 15.33
CA ARG A 325 19.94 15.35 15.22
C ARG A 325 20.53 15.68 16.58
N ASP A 326 19.70 16.08 17.52
CA ASP A 326 20.13 16.39 18.89
C ASP A 326 20.76 15.14 19.54
N CYS A 327 20.19 13.94 19.30
CA CYS A 327 20.73 12.68 19.78
C CYS A 327 22.04 12.28 19.07
N MET A 328 22.16 12.49 17.75
CA MET A 328 23.41 12.28 17.01
C MET A 328 24.56 13.07 17.65
N GLU A 329 24.35 14.37 17.86
CA GLU A 329 25.34 15.24 18.48
C GLU A 329 25.69 14.79 19.91
N ALA A 330 24.69 14.34 20.69
CA ALA A 330 24.90 13.83 22.03
C ALA A 330 25.72 12.53 22.07
N ILE A 331 25.48 11.60 21.12
CA ILE A 331 26.25 10.37 21.00
C ILE A 331 27.68 10.65 20.51
N GLU A 332 27.86 11.52 19.53
CA GLU A 332 29.20 11.89 19.03
C GLU A 332 30.08 12.48 20.13
N LYS A 333 29.52 13.28 21.04
CA LYS A 333 30.22 13.80 22.22
C LYS A 333 30.70 12.72 23.21
N GLN A 334 30.14 11.50 23.14
CA GLN A 334 30.60 10.38 23.97
C GLN A 334 31.91 9.75 23.47
N HIS A 335 32.32 10.01 22.23
CA HIS A 335 33.54 9.49 21.60
C HIS A 335 33.68 7.96 21.68
N TRP A 336 32.56 7.22 21.50
CA TRP A 336 32.57 5.77 21.54
C TRP A 336 33.38 5.18 20.38
N ARG A 337 34.37 4.37 20.68
CA ARG A 337 35.22 3.75 19.66
C ARG A 337 34.45 2.67 18.86
N GLY A 338 34.58 2.67 17.55
CA GLY A 338 33.97 1.65 16.68
C GLY A 338 32.45 1.74 16.57
N VAL A 339 31.85 2.88 16.92
CA VAL A 339 30.42 3.14 16.79
C VAL A 339 30.19 4.11 15.62
N GLU A 340 29.33 3.70 14.69
CA GLU A 340 28.81 4.54 13.61
C GLU A 340 27.38 4.94 13.94
N VAL A 341 27.04 6.22 13.84
CA VAL A 341 25.67 6.73 14.02
C VAL A 341 25.06 7.07 12.67
N VAL A 342 23.88 6.52 12.36
CA VAL A 342 23.22 6.70 11.07
C VAL A 342 21.78 7.15 11.29
N PRO A 343 21.36 8.30 10.75
CA PRO A 343 19.97 8.74 10.79
C PRO A 343 19.12 8.02 9.74
N LEU A 344 17.82 7.83 10.04
CA LEU A 344 16.85 7.24 9.13
C LEU A 344 15.48 7.92 9.26
N PHE A 345 15.18 8.82 8.35
CA PHE A 345 13.88 9.51 8.27
C PHE A 345 13.52 9.90 6.84
N GLY A 346 12.25 10.20 6.59
CA GLY A 346 11.72 10.32 5.24
C GLY A 346 12.27 11.47 4.38
N ARG A 347 12.90 12.51 4.98
CA ARG A 347 13.48 13.64 4.25
C ARG A 347 14.94 13.46 3.82
N LEU A 348 15.56 12.38 4.23
CA LEU A 348 16.90 12.04 3.75
C LEU A 348 16.88 11.75 2.25
N SER A 349 17.97 12.04 1.56
CA SER A 349 18.18 11.60 0.18
C SER A 349 18.15 10.06 0.08
N ASN A 350 17.88 9.53 -1.10
CA ASN A 350 17.91 8.09 -1.32
C ASN A 350 19.24 7.47 -0.92
N ALA A 351 20.36 8.13 -1.23
CA ALA A 351 21.70 7.67 -0.87
C ALA A 351 21.88 7.57 0.65
N GLU A 352 21.44 8.59 1.40
CA GLU A 352 21.49 8.58 2.87
C GLU A 352 20.58 7.51 3.48
N GLN A 353 19.35 7.32 2.94
CA GLN A 353 18.46 6.24 3.38
C GLN A 353 19.05 4.86 3.11
N HIS A 354 19.74 4.66 2.00
CA HIS A 354 20.39 3.39 1.66
C HIS A 354 21.60 3.08 2.53
N ARG A 355 22.20 4.07 3.20
CA ARG A 355 23.36 3.89 4.06
C ARG A 355 23.12 2.89 5.20
N VAL A 356 21.90 2.80 5.72
CA VAL A 356 21.55 1.83 6.78
C VAL A 356 21.64 0.37 6.34
N PHE A 357 21.61 0.09 5.03
CA PHE A 357 21.72 -1.25 4.47
C PHE A 357 23.16 -1.61 4.03
N ALA A 358 24.06 -0.63 3.99
CA ALA A 358 25.44 -0.85 3.56
C ALA A 358 26.20 -1.71 4.58
N PRO A 359 27.09 -2.61 4.13
CA PRO A 359 27.96 -3.34 5.03
C PRO A 359 28.81 -2.37 5.86
N HIS A 360 29.06 -2.70 7.13
CA HIS A 360 29.85 -1.89 8.04
C HIS A 360 30.71 -2.76 8.94
N SER A 361 31.73 -2.15 9.52
CA SER A 361 32.59 -2.74 10.52
C SER A 361 32.37 -2.04 11.86
N GLY A 362 32.22 -2.78 12.94
CA GLY A 362 31.89 -2.23 14.26
C GLY A 362 30.39 -2.16 14.49
N ARG A 363 29.97 -1.42 15.49
CA ARG A 363 28.57 -1.27 15.89
C ARG A 363 27.94 -0.08 15.20
N ARG A 364 26.70 -0.25 14.74
CA ARG A 364 25.90 0.84 14.19
C ARG A 364 24.75 1.19 15.14
N ILE A 365 24.54 2.49 15.37
CA ILE A 365 23.36 3.03 16.05
C ILE A 365 22.52 3.75 15.01
N VAL A 366 21.32 3.23 14.72
CA VAL A 366 20.38 3.81 13.78
C VAL A 366 19.36 4.63 14.54
N LEU A 367 19.31 5.94 14.28
CA LEU A 367 18.33 6.85 14.88
C LEU A 367 17.19 7.09 13.87
N SER A 368 16.00 6.59 14.16
CA SER A 368 14.93 6.53 13.19
C SER A 368 13.62 7.15 13.69
N THR A 369 12.83 7.67 12.76
CA THR A 369 11.41 7.88 12.98
C THR A 369 10.65 6.56 12.81
N ASN A 370 9.33 6.59 12.86
CA ASN A 370 8.48 5.41 12.63
C ASN A 370 8.63 4.76 11.23
N ILE A 371 9.50 5.27 10.35
CA ILE A 371 9.78 4.66 9.04
C ILE A 371 10.38 3.25 9.19
N ALA A 372 11.17 3.00 10.25
CA ALA A 372 11.73 1.69 10.56
C ALA A 372 10.77 0.77 11.34
N GLU A 373 9.57 1.23 11.69
CA GLU A 373 8.62 0.46 12.50
C GLU A 373 7.97 -0.68 11.69
N THR A 374 7.59 -0.45 10.44
CA THR A 374 6.85 -1.43 9.61
C THR A 374 7.57 -1.77 8.31
N SER A 375 7.95 -0.79 7.50
CA SER A 375 8.21 -0.98 6.07
C SER A 375 9.66 -1.30 5.71
N LEU A 376 10.62 -1.06 6.60
CA LEU A 376 12.03 -1.29 6.32
C LEU A 376 12.62 -2.31 7.30
N THR A 377 13.31 -3.30 6.78
CA THR A 377 14.09 -4.23 7.59
C THR A 377 15.54 -3.79 7.60
N VAL A 378 15.96 -3.14 8.69
CA VAL A 378 17.36 -2.79 8.92
C VAL A 378 18.09 -4.06 9.36
N PRO A 379 19.16 -4.48 8.66
CA PRO A 379 19.92 -5.68 9.04
C PRO A 379 20.73 -5.44 10.32
N GLY A 380 21.09 -6.51 11.02
CA GLY A 380 22.03 -6.47 12.16
C GLY A 380 21.45 -5.93 13.47
N ILE A 381 20.18 -5.54 13.53
CA ILE A 381 19.57 -4.99 14.75
C ILE A 381 19.34 -6.10 15.77
N HIS A 382 20.01 -6.00 16.90
CA HIS A 382 19.79 -6.84 18.08
C HIS A 382 19.17 -6.06 19.24
N TYR A 383 19.23 -4.74 19.20
CA TYR A 383 18.80 -3.88 20.30
C TYR A 383 17.88 -2.77 19.82
N VAL A 384 16.88 -2.44 20.64
CA VAL A 384 15.93 -1.36 20.36
C VAL A 384 15.86 -0.42 21.56
N VAL A 385 15.83 0.89 21.29
CA VAL A 385 15.46 1.92 22.25
C VAL A 385 14.19 2.62 21.74
N ASP A 386 13.13 2.61 22.54
CA ASP A 386 11.84 3.19 22.17
C ASP A 386 11.46 4.35 23.10
N THR A 387 11.42 5.56 22.55
CA THR A 387 10.96 6.76 23.28
C THR A 387 9.46 6.75 23.54
N GLY A 388 8.70 5.84 22.91
CA GLY A 388 7.25 5.72 23.07
C GLY A 388 6.43 6.80 22.37
N LEU A 389 7.05 7.62 21.53
CA LEU A 389 6.42 8.76 20.86
C LEU A 389 6.47 8.63 19.34
N ALA A 390 5.47 9.20 18.67
CA ALA A 390 5.44 9.37 17.21
C ALA A 390 4.65 10.62 16.80
N ARG A 391 4.88 11.10 15.57
CA ARG A 391 3.99 12.07 14.95
C ARG A 391 2.83 11.35 14.28
N ILE A 392 1.63 11.62 14.76
CA ILE A 392 0.40 11.02 14.25
C ILE A 392 -0.44 12.09 13.58
N SER A 393 -0.84 11.83 12.32
CA SER A 393 -1.66 12.78 11.57
C SER A 393 -3.08 12.84 12.15
N ARG A 394 -3.55 14.06 12.50
CA ARG A 394 -4.88 14.33 13.04
C ARG A 394 -5.54 15.50 12.30
N TYR A 395 -6.77 15.32 11.84
CA TYR A 395 -7.57 16.37 11.24
C TYR A 395 -8.37 17.12 12.30
N SER A 396 -8.22 18.42 12.31
CA SER A 396 -9.03 19.29 13.18
C SER A 396 -10.27 19.78 12.44
N THR A 397 -11.44 19.28 12.81
CA THR A 397 -12.72 19.72 12.25
C THR A 397 -13.00 21.21 12.54
N ARG A 398 -12.45 21.76 13.63
CA ARG A 398 -12.60 23.17 14.00
C ARG A 398 -11.80 24.11 13.11
N THR A 399 -10.52 23.76 12.83
CA THR A 399 -9.62 24.61 12.04
C THR A 399 -9.51 24.15 10.57
N LYS A 400 -10.12 23.01 10.22
CA LYS A 400 -10.08 22.36 8.88
C LYS A 400 -8.65 22.15 8.37
N VAL A 401 -7.72 21.88 9.29
CA VAL A 401 -6.30 21.69 9.01
C VAL A 401 -5.84 20.33 9.51
N GLN A 402 -5.03 19.65 8.70
CA GLN A 402 -4.29 18.46 9.11
C GLN A 402 -3.10 18.89 9.98
N ARG A 403 -2.94 18.26 11.14
CA ARG A 403 -1.85 18.49 12.09
C ARG A 403 -1.08 17.22 12.32
N LEU A 404 0.16 17.35 12.75
CA LEU A 404 1.05 16.24 13.09
C LEU A 404 1.54 16.39 14.54
N PRO A 405 0.65 16.30 15.54
CA PRO A 405 1.05 16.32 16.93
C PRO A 405 1.98 15.14 17.24
N ILE A 406 2.84 15.34 18.24
CA ILE A 406 3.59 14.26 18.86
C ILE A 406 2.67 13.63 19.90
N GLU A 407 2.44 12.33 19.78
CA GLU A 407 1.56 11.55 20.64
C GLU A 407 2.24 10.27 21.09
N GLU A 408 1.76 9.68 22.18
CA GLU A 408 2.16 8.35 22.60
C GLU A 408 1.70 7.30 21.57
N ILE A 409 2.56 6.33 21.29
CA ILE A 409 2.23 5.22 20.41
C ILE A 409 1.34 4.19 21.12
N SER A 410 0.60 3.39 20.35
CA SER A 410 -0.19 2.27 20.87
C SER A 410 0.69 1.13 21.39
N GLN A 411 0.09 0.20 22.16
CA GLN A 411 0.77 -1.04 22.60
C GLN A 411 1.26 -1.87 21.41
N ALA A 412 0.44 -2.01 20.37
CA ALA A 412 0.79 -2.73 19.15
C ALA A 412 2.01 -2.12 18.44
N SER A 413 2.07 -0.79 18.32
CA SER A 413 3.21 -0.08 17.76
C SER A 413 4.50 -0.30 18.61
N ALA A 414 4.37 -0.21 19.94
CA ALA A 414 5.49 -0.48 20.85
C ALA A 414 6.02 -1.93 20.71
N ASN A 415 5.13 -2.89 20.56
CA ASN A 415 5.48 -4.30 20.34
C ASN A 415 6.14 -4.50 18.97
N GLN A 416 5.64 -3.84 17.90
CA GLN A 416 6.29 -3.88 16.59
C GLN A 416 7.71 -3.31 16.62
N ARG A 417 7.93 -2.18 17.31
CA ARG A 417 9.27 -1.60 17.51
C ARG A 417 10.18 -2.56 18.23
N SER A 418 9.74 -3.14 19.35
CA SER A 418 10.51 -4.13 20.11
C SER A 418 10.85 -5.35 19.27
N GLY A 419 9.91 -5.86 18.45
CA GLY A 419 10.11 -6.99 17.55
C GLY A 419 11.17 -6.76 16.45
N ARG A 420 11.70 -5.54 16.32
CA ARG A 420 12.83 -5.28 15.39
C ARG A 420 14.15 -5.88 15.90
N SER A 421 14.31 -6.09 17.20
CA SER A 421 15.52 -6.67 17.79
C SER A 421 15.59 -8.21 17.73
N GLY A 422 14.44 -8.91 17.67
CA GLY A 422 14.39 -10.38 17.73
C GLY A 422 14.36 -11.10 16.36
N ARG A 423 14.96 -10.53 15.31
CA ARG A 423 14.88 -11.11 13.96
C ARG A 423 15.98 -12.11 13.62
N THR A 424 17.18 -11.87 14.09
CA THR A 424 18.38 -12.64 13.76
C THR A 424 19.03 -13.31 14.95
N ALA A 425 18.78 -12.81 16.14
CA ALA A 425 19.28 -13.31 17.43
C ALA A 425 18.36 -12.85 18.56
N ASP A 426 18.61 -13.36 19.77
CA ASP A 426 17.98 -12.87 20.99
C ASP A 426 18.20 -11.36 21.11
N GLY A 427 17.14 -10.62 21.41
CA GLY A 427 17.13 -9.18 21.41
C GLY A 427 16.80 -8.57 22.77
N VAL A 428 17.15 -7.30 22.93
CA VAL A 428 16.70 -6.49 24.07
C VAL A 428 16.07 -5.21 23.57
N ALA A 429 14.91 -4.86 24.12
CA ALA A 429 14.25 -3.60 23.84
C ALA A 429 14.06 -2.80 25.13
N ILE A 430 14.64 -1.60 25.17
CA ILE A 430 14.48 -0.65 26.27
C ILE A 430 13.38 0.35 25.89
N ARG A 431 12.34 0.44 26.72
CA ARG A 431 11.25 1.41 26.64
C ARG A 431 11.50 2.54 27.63
N LEU A 432 11.60 3.78 27.14
CA LEU A 432 11.86 4.96 27.99
C LEU A 432 10.59 5.50 28.66
N TYR A 433 9.71 4.61 29.05
CA TYR A 433 8.47 4.86 29.79
C TYR A 433 8.16 3.68 30.70
N SER A 434 7.23 3.84 31.65
CA SER A 434 6.94 2.78 32.62
C SER A 434 6.02 1.70 32.04
N GLU A 435 5.99 0.54 32.69
CA GLU A 435 5.09 -0.56 32.32
C GLU A 435 3.62 -0.18 32.56
N GLU A 436 3.33 0.63 33.57
CA GLU A 436 2.00 1.16 33.83
C GLU A 436 1.56 2.10 32.72
N ASN A 437 2.46 2.98 32.23
CA ASN A 437 2.18 3.83 31.08
C ASN A 437 1.93 2.99 29.83
N PHE A 438 2.73 1.96 29.56
CA PHE A 438 2.50 1.04 28.44
C PHE A 438 1.12 0.39 28.53
N SER A 439 0.74 -0.14 29.69
CA SER A 439 -0.52 -0.84 29.91
C SER A 439 -1.74 0.09 29.80
N ALA A 440 -1.57 1.37 30.08
CA ALA A 440 -2.62 2.40 29.96
C ALA A 440 -2.82 2.89 28.53
N ARG A 441 -1.91 2.60 27.61
CA ARG A 441 -2.01 3.02 26.20
C ARG A 441 -3.11 2.25 25.46
N PRO A 442 -3.72 2.84 24.42
CA PRO A 442 -4.61 2.13 23.52
C PRO A 442 -3.91 0.89 22.93
N GLU A 443 -4.64 -0.21 22.81
CA GLU A 443 -4.11 -1.44 22.23
C GLU A 443 -3.63 -1.22 20.78
N PHE A 444 -4.45 -0.50 19.97
CA PHE A 444 -4.16 -0.19 18.57
C PHE A 444 -4.22 1.31 18.32
N THR A 445 -3.50 1.77 17.31
CA THR A 445 -3.62 3.15 16.81
C THR A 445 -4.96 3.30 16.07
N ASP A 446 -5.66 4.40 16.29
CA ASP A 446 -6.90 4.70 15.55
C ASP A 446 -6.68 4.58 14.05
N PRO A 447 -7.57 3.92 13.29
CA PRO A 447 -7.52 3.90 11.83
C PRO A 447 -7.55 5.32 11.24
N GLU A 448 -6.91 5.50 10.09
CA GLU A 448 -6.83 6.83 9.45
C GLU A 448 -8.21 7.41 9.15
N ILE A 449 -9.20 6.56 8.85
CA ILE A 449 -10.59 6.97 8.58
C ILE A 449 -11.24 7.73 9.74
N LEU A 450 -10.78 7.52 10.98
CA LEU A 450 -11.29 8.21 12.18
C LEU A 450 -10.57 9.53 12.48
N ARG A 451 -9.44 9.80 11.82
CA ARG A 451 -8.54 10.91 12.16
C ARG A 451 -8.15 11.80 10.98
N THR A 452 -8.80 11.64 9.82
CA THR A 452 -8.52 12.42 8.61
C THR A 452 -9.76 13.07 8.02
N ASN A 453 -9.58 13.96 7.03
CA ASN A 453 -10.69 14.52 6.26
C ASN A 453 -11.19 13.48 5.24
N LEU A 454 -12.50 13.30 5.15
CA LEU A 454 -13.12 12.27 4.34
C LEU A 454 -13.55 12.73 2.94
N ALA A 455 -13.25 13.97 2.53
CA ALA A 455 -13.68 14.49 1.24
C ALA A 455 -13.23 13.63 0.06
N SER A 456 -11.99 13.14 0.06
CA SER A 456 -11.46 12.26 -0.98
C SER A 456 -12.26 10.95 -1.09
N VAL A 457 -12.54 10.29 0.04
CA VAL A 457 -13.29 9.03 0.09
C VAL A 457 -14.73 9.25 -0.37
N VAL A 458 -15.39 10.28 0.16
CA VAL A 458 -16.78 10.63 -0.22
C VAL A 458 -16.86 10.93 -1.72
N LEU A 459 -15.90 11.68 -2.26
CA LEU A 459 -15.84 12.00 -3.69
C LEU A 459 -15.71 10.71 -4.54
N GLN A 460 -14.82 9.81 -4.16
CA GLN A 460 -14.65 8.52 -4.82
C GLN A 460 -15.92 7.66 -4.74
N MET A 461 -16.56 7.60 -3.58
CA MET A 461 -17.81 6.86 -3.41
C MET A 461 -18.91 7.36 -4.33
N ILE A 462 -19.09 8.69 -4.41
CA ILE A 462 -20.08 9.30 -5.31
C ILE A 462 -19.71 9.02 -6.78
N SER A 463 -18.43 9.14 -7.14
CA SER A 463 -17.93 8.85 -8.51
C SER A 463 -18.17 7.40 -8.92
N LEU A 464 -17.93 6.46 -8.03
CA LEU A 464 -18.13 5.04 -8.24
C LEU A 464 -19.60 4.60 -8.04
N ARG A 465 -20.49 5.51 -7.60
CA ARG A 465 -21.89 5.24 -7.28
C ARG A 465 -22.06 4.12 -6.26
N LEU A 466 -21.29 4.21 -5.17
CA LEU A 466 -21.28 3.20 -4.11
C LEU A 466 -22.38 3.39 -3.06
N GLY A 467 -23.25 4.38 -3.21
CA GLY A 467 -24.32 4.69 -2.25
C GLY A 467 -23.86 5.56 -1.09
N ASP A 468 -24.59 5.48 0.01
CA ASP A 468 -24.30 6.26 1.21
C ASP A 468 -23.05 5.72 1.93
N ILE A 469 -22.21 6.63 2.41
CA ILE A 469 -20.99 6.29 3.15
C ILE A 469 -21.31 5.60 4.49
N SER A 470 -22.46 5.91 5.10
CA SER A 470 -22.90 5.29 6.35
C SER A 470 -23.30 3.81 6.18
N GLU A 471 -23.64 3.41 4.95
CA GLU A 471 -24.00 2.02 4.60
C GLU A 471 -22.84 1.26 3.95
N PHE A 472 -21.73 1.95 3.72
CA PHE A 472 -20.57 1.32 3.11
C PHE A 472 -19.86 0.44 4.14
N PRO A 473 -19.52 -0.81 3.81
CA PRO A 473 -18.98 -1.77 4.75
C PRO A 473 -17.52 -1.47 5.09
N PHE A 474 -17.25 -0.39 5.80
CA PHE A 474 -15.94 -0.19 6.44
C PHE A 474 -15.79 -1.19 7.59
N ILE A 475 -14.55 -1.57 7.90
CA ILE A 475 -14.26 -2.36 9.11
C ILE A 475 -14.71 -1.59 10.34
N GLN A 476 -14.40 -0.29 10.35
CA GLN A 476 -14.81 0.66 11.37
C GLN A 476 -15.46 1.86 10.70
N PRO A 477 -16.74 2.13 10.94
CA PRO A 477 -17.45 3.22 10.28
C PRO A 477 -16.89 4.57 10.73
N PRO A 478 -16.79 5.56 9.81
CA PRO A 478 -16.37 6.90 10.16
C PRO A 478 -17.40 7.66 11.01
N ASP A 479 -16.95 8.65 11.75
CA ASP A 479 -17.84 9.54 12.50
C ASP A 479 -18.72 10.36 11.53
N ARG A 480 -20.00 10.48 11.86
CA ARG A 480 -20.99 11.28 11.12
C ARG A 480 -20.57 12.74 10.94
N LYS A 481 -19.86 13.30 11.93
CA LYS A 481 -19.35 14.68 11.85
C LYS A 481 -18.25 14.81 10.80
N ALA A 482 -17.32 13.85 10.76
CA ALA A 482 -16.24 13.82 9.76
C ALA A 482 -16.81 13.63 8.33
N VAL A 483 -17.85 12.80 8.17
CA VAL A 483 -18.57 12.65 6.89
C VAL A 483 -19.21 13.97 6.46
N ARG A 484 -19.90 14.65 7.37
CA ARG A 484 -20.53 15.96 7.10
C ARG A 484 -19.49 17.00 6.68
N ASP A 485 -18.37 17.08 7.39
CA ASP A 485 -17.28 18.01 7.06
C ASP A 485 -16.70 17.71 5.66
N GLY A 486 -16.54 16.44 5.30
CA GLY A 486 -16.13 16.04 3.95
C GLY A 486 -17.13 16.46 2.87
N LEU A 487 -18.42 16.26 3.09
CA LEU A 487 -19.49 16.71 2.19
C LEU A 487 -19.51 18.24 2.06
N MET A 488 -19.41 18.97 3.17
CA MET A 488 -19.36 20.43 3.16
C MET A 488 -18.17 20.94 2.34
N LEU A 489 -16.99 20.35 2.49
CA LEU A 489 -15.83 20.71 1.68
C LEU A 489 -16.08 20.45 0.19
N LEU A 490 -16.68 19.33 -0.19
CA LEU A 490 -16.99 19.04 -1.59
C LEU A 490 -18.02 20.02 -2.18
N HIS A 491 -18.99 20.49 -1.39
CA HIS A 491 -19.90 21.56 -1.78
C HIS A 491 -19.17 22.90 -1.96
N GLU A 492 -18.30 23.29 -1.02
CA GLU A 492 -17.47 24.51 -1.11
C GLU A 492 -16.60 24.51 -2.38
N LEU A 493 -16.05 23.35 -2.77
CA LEU A 493 -15.27 23.16 -4.00
C LEU A 493 -16.13 23.12 -5.27
N GLY A 494 -17.45 23.12 -5.15
CA GLY A 494 -18.38 22.97 -6.27
C GLY A 494 -18.31 21.58 -6.92
N ALA A 495 -17.78 20.58 -6.19
CA ALA A 495 -17.63 19.22 -6.69
C ALA A 495 -18.94 18.43 -6.69
N ILE A 496 -19.82 18.71 -5.75
CA ILE A 496 -21.11 18.05 -5.60
C ILE A 496 -22.25 19.06 -5.50
N THR A 497 -23.45 18.60 -5.81
CA THR A 497 -24.71 19.33 -5.58
C THR A 497 -25.75 18.35 -5.06
N ASP A 498 -26.71 18.87 -4.31
CA ASP A 498 -27.82 18.06 -3.83
C ASP A 498 -28.77 17.76 -4.99
N LYS A 499 -29.35 16.57 -5.00
CA LYS A 499 -30.46 16.27 -5.91
C LYS A 499 -31.69 17.07 -5.50
N GLU A 500 -32.42 17.54 -6.50
CA GLU A 500 -33.77 18.03 -6.26
C GLU A 500 -34.59 16.99 -5.48
N ARG A 501 -35.23 17.39 -4.37
CA ARG A 501 -36.03 16.58 -3.45
C ARG A 501 -35.25 15.75 -2.41
N GLY A 502 -34.07 16.17 -1.98
CA GLY A 502 -33.40 15.55 -0.82
C GLY A 502 -32.76 14.17 -1.10
N GLY A 503 -32.42 13.89 -2.36
CA GLY A 503 -31.69 12.67 -2.72
C GLY A 503 -30.19 12.79 -2.42
N ALA A 504 -29.46 11.64 -2.47
CA ALA A 504 -28.02 11.59 -2.29
C ALA A 504 -27.29 12.58 -3.22
N PRO A 505 -26.19 13.22 -2.78
CA PRO A 505 -25.44 14.18 -3.57
C PRO A 505 -24.90 13.56 -4.88
N VAL A 506 -24.78 14.40 -5.91
CA VAL A 506 -24.29 13.98 -7.22
C VAL A 506 -23.14 14.86 -7.67
N LEU A 507 -22.23 14.30 -8.48
CA LEU A 507 -21.10 15.06 -9.03
C LEU A 507 -21.59 16.11 -10.03
N THR A 508 -21.08 17.32 -9.90
CA THR A 508 -21.13 18.37 -10.90
C THR A 508 -20.18 18.04 -12.08
N ALA A 509 -20.13 18.88 -13.10
CA ALA A 509 -19.09 18.80 -14.14
C ALA A 509 -17.68 18.92 -13.49
N VAL A 510 -17.49 19.95 -12.68
CA VAL A 510 -16.25 20.18 -11.90
C VAL A 510 -15.90 18.99 -11.01
N GLY A 511 -16.90 18.42 -10.33
CA GLY A 511 -16.68 17.25 -9.48
C GLY A 511 -16.22 16.00 -10.23
N ARG A 512 -16.70 15.79 -11.47
CA ARG A 512 -16.22 14.70 -12.32
C ARG A 512 -14.75 14.89 -12.73
N ASP A 513 -14.35 16.12 -13.00
CA ASP A 513 -12.96 16.44 -13.34
C ASP A 513 -12.05 16.29 -12.11
N ILE A 514 -12.44 16.83 -10.95
CA ILE A 514 -11.73 16.65 -9.69
C ILE A 514 -11.54 15.15 -9.37
N ALA A 515 -12.59 14.33 -9.50
CA ALA A 515 -12.54 12.91 -9.17
C ALA A 515 -11.57 12.09 -10.05
N ARG A 516 -11.20 12.60 -11.25
CA ARG A 516 -10.25 11.95 -12.16
C ARG A 516 -8.79 12.28 -11.87
N ILE A 517 -8.54 13.37 -11.15
CA ILE A 517 -7.19 13.84 -10.85
C ILE A 517 -6.73 13.19 -9.54
N PRO A 518 -5.63 12.42 -9.52
CA PRO A 518 -5.20 11.62 -8.36
C PRO A 518 -4.45 12.47 -7.32
N VAL A 519 -5.06 13.57 -6.89
CA VAL A 519 -4.54 14.45 -5.83
C VAL A 519 -5.68 14.83 -4.87
N ASP A 520 -5.36 15.51 -3.76
CA ASP A 520 -6.37 16.02 -2.84
C ASP A 520 -7.42 16.88 -3.57
N PRO A 521 -8.72 16.79 -3.24
CA PRO A 521 -9.78 17.52 -3.91
C PRO A 521 -9.57 19.04 -4.00
N LYS A 522 -8.92 19.67 -3.00
CA LYS A 522 -8.59 21.09 -3.04
C LYS A 522 -7.57 21.40 -4.14
N MET A 523 -6.54 20.57 -4.25
CA MET A 523 -5.50 20.68 -5.29
C MET A 523 -6.05 20.38 -6.67
N ALA A 524 -6.87 19.34 -6.80
CA ALA A 524 -7.57 19.04 -8.04
C ALA A 524 -8.46 20.22 -8.50
N ARG A 525 -9.14 20.88 -7.56
CA ARG A 525 -9.94 22.08 -7.85
C ARG A 525 -9.10 23.23 -8.38
N MET A 526 -7.87 23.42 -7.85
CA MET A 526 -6.93 24.43 -8.37
C MET A 526 -6.60 24.15 -9.84
N LEU A 527 -6.30 22.90 -10.21
CA LEU A 527 -6.00 22.51 -11.60
C LEU A 527 -7.19 22.72 -12.53
N VAL A 528 -8.39 22.37 -12.10
CA VAL A 528 -9.62 22.59 -12.90
C VAL A 528 -9.84 24.10 -13.13
N GLU A 529 -9.64 24.94 -12.14
CA GLU A 529 -9.78 26.39 -12.29
C GLU A 529 -8.65 27.00 -13.13
N ALA A 530 -7.43 26.54 -12.94
CA ALA A 530 -6.27 26.96 -13.73
C ALA A 530 -6.46 26.70 -15.23
N ASN A 531 -7.03 25.55 -15.59
CA ASN A 531 -7.39 25.24 -16.97
C ASN A 531 -8.41 26.24 -17.51
N ARG A 532 -9.42 26.61 -16.72
CA ARG A 532 -10.43 27.62 -17.11
C ARG A 532 -9.81 29.01 -17.32
N LEU A 533 -8.79 29.35 -16.52
CA LEU A 533 -8.12 30.67 -16.56
C LEU A 533 -6.94 30.74 -17.52
N GLY A 534 -6.53 29.60 -18.16
CA GLY A 534 -5.42 29.56 -19.10
C GLY A 534 -4.03 29.59 -18.45
N VAL A 535 -3.92 29.20 -17.17
CA VAL A 535 -2.66 29.16 -16.37
C VAL A 535 -2.37 27.75 -15.86
N LEU A 536 -2.78 26.73 -16.61
CA LEU A 536 -2.71 25.33 -16.18
C LEU A 536 -1.25 24.86 -15.94
N ASP A 537 -0.33 25.27 -16.81
CA ASP A 537 1.07 24.80 -16.75
C ASP A 537 1.73 25.24 -15.44
N ASP A 538 1.67 26.51 -15.10
CA ASP A 538 2.26 27.05 -13.86
C ASP A 538 1.61 26.42 -12.61
N VAL A 539 0.27 26.33 -12.59
CA VAL A 539 -0.45 25.75 -11.45
C VAL A 539 -0.20 24.24 -11.35
N THR A 540 0.07 23.55 -12.46
CA THR A 540 0.46 22.13 -12.43
C THR A 540 1.81 21.96 -11.73
N VAL A 541 2.80 22.79 -12.02
CA VAL A 541 4.09 22.78 -11.33
C VAL A 541 3.91 23.06 -9.83
N ILE A 542 3.10 24.06 -9.49
CA ILE A 542 2.81 24.41 -8.08
C ILE A 542 2.14 23.24 -7.36
N VAL A 543 1.09 22.67 -7.92
CA VAL A 543 0.38 21.53 -7.33
C VAL A 543 1.29 20.31 -7.22
N ALA A 544 2.11 20.04 -8.24
CA ALA A 544 3.08 18.94 -8.20
C ALA A 544 4.08 19.14 -7.05
N SER A 545 4.65 20.33 -6.91
CA SER A 545 5.60 20.63 -5.83
C SER A 545 4.97 20.52 -4.43
N MET A 546 3.68 20.81 -4.30
CA MET A 546 2.94 20.65 -3.02
C MET A 546 2.58 19.20 -2.71
N THR A 547 2.56 18.30 -3.69
CA THR A 547 2.15 16.90 -3.52
C THR A 547 3.30 15.92 -3.36
N ILE A 548 4.53 16.37 -3.62
CA ILE A 548 5.74 15.58 -3.45
C ILE A 548 6.57 16.12 -2.29
N GLN A 549 7.53 15.33 -1.84
CA GLN A 549 8.55 15.82 -0.92
C GLN A 549 9.38 16.91 -1.61
N ASP A 550 9.86 17.90 -0.84
CA ASP A 550 10.76 18.94 -1.37
C ASP A 550 11.96 18.29 -2.06
N VAL A 551 12.12 18.57 -3.34
CA VAL A 551 13.17 18.00 -4.18
C VAL A 551 14.55 18.60 -3.88
N ARG A 552 14.61 19.68 -3.12
CA ARG A 552 15.85 20.34 -2.71
C ARG A 552 16.49 19.56 -1.57
N GLU A 553 17.47 18.76 -1.89
CA GLU A 553 18.21 17.99 -0.89
C GLU A 553 19.03 18.89 0.03
N ARG A 554 19.05 18.58 1.31
CA ARG A 554 19.85 19.26 2.33
C ARG A 554 20.65 18.23 3.13
N PRO A 555 21.73 17.66 2.54
CA PRO A 555 22.56 16.67 3.22
C PRO A 555 23.04 17.20 4.58
N LEU A 556 23.08 16.35 5.58
CA LEU A 556 23.39 16.74 6.96
C LEU A 556 24.76 17.42 7.08
N GLU A 557 25.75 16.95 6.32
CA GLU A 557 27.13 17.46 6.35
C GLU A 557 27.31 18.78 5.56
N TYR A 558 26.36 19.11 4.64
CA TYR A 558 26.48 20.22 3.70
C TYR A 558 25.29 21.20 3.73
N GLN A 559 24.57 21.29 4.84
CA GLN A 559 23.33 22.09 4.91
C GLN A 559 23.50 23.56 4.54
N ALA A 560 24.55 24.21 5.06
CA ALA A 560 24.82 25.62 4.76
C ALA A 560 25.14 25.84 3.26
N GLN A 561 25.85 24.94 2.65
CA GLN A 561 26.17 24.99 1.22
C GLN A 561 24.93 24.73 0.36
N ALA A 562 24.10 23.75 0.76
CA ALA A 562 22.83 23.46 0.12
C ALA A 562 21.88 24.67 0.21
N ASP A 563 21.76 25.30 1.37
CA ASP A 563 20.93 26.50 1.55
C ASP A 563 21.41 27.67 0.68
N GLN A 564 22.73 27.87 0.57
CA GLN A 564 23.31 28.87 -0.32
C GLN A 564 23.03 28.56 -1.80
N ALA A 565 23.16 27.30 -2.21
CA ALA A 565 22.86 26.88 -3.57
C ALA A 565 21.36 27.04 -3.90
N HIS A 566 20.47 26.77 -2.96
CA HIS A 566 19.03 26.90 -3.14
C HIS A 566 18.53 28.35 -3.06
N ALA A 567 19.30 29.27 -2.44
CA ALA A 567 18.90 30.66 -2.27
C ALA A 567 18.60 31.36 -3.60
N ARG A 568 19.25 30.96 -4.70
CA ARG A 568 19.02 31.49 -6.06
C ARG A 568 17.59 31.28 -6.58
N PHE A 569 16.88 30.29 -6.09
CA PHE A 569 15.50 29.99 -6.49
C PHE A 569 14.47 30.71 -5.59
N LYS A 570 14.93 31.31 -4.48
CA LYS A 570 14.04 31.95 -3.52
C LYS A 570 13.37 33.18 -4.14
N ASP A 571 12.06 33.24 -4.04
CA ASP A 571 11.27 34.45 -4.27
C ASP A 571 10.92 35.10 -2.92
N ALA A 572 11.04 36.44 -2.84
CA ALA A 572 10.80 37.16 -1.61
C ALA A 572 9.30 37.29 -1.27
N THR A 573 8.43 37.09 -2.25
CA THR A 573 7.00 37.32 -2.15
C THR A 573 6.15 36.06 -2.12
N SER A 574 6.67 34.95 -2.69
CA SER A 574 5.89 33.72 -2.85
C SER A 574 6.74 32.46 -2.95
N ASP A 575 6.44 31.47 -2.11
CA ASP A 575 7.04 30.14 -2.21
C ASP A 575 6.62 29.41 -3.50
N PHE A 576 5.45 29.75 -4.05
CA PHE A 576 5.00 29.18 -5.33
C PHE A 576 5.86 29.67 -6.50
N LEU A 577 6.21 30.95 -6.51
CA LEU A 577 7.15 31.49 -7.51
C LEU A 577 8.55 30.88 -7.37
N SER A 578 8.96 30.56 -6.15
CA SER A 578 10.21 29.83 -5.91
C SER A 578 10.20 28.43 -6.58
N SER A 579 9.06 27.75 -6.54
CA SER A 579 8.89 26.45 -7.18
C SER A 579 8.92 26.55 -8.71
N LEU A 580 8.31 27.60 -9.28
CA LEU A 580 8.36 27.86 -10.73
C LEU A 580 9.78 28.16 -11.19
N LYS A 581 10.51 29.04 -10.48
CA LYS A 581 11.92 29.35 -10.79
C LYS A 581 12.81 28.10 -10.78
N LEU A 582 12.58 27.20 -9.82
CA LEU A 582 13.30 25.91 -9.77
C LEU A 582 12.96 25.03 -10.96
N TRP A 583 11.68 24.93 -11.33
CA TRP A 583 11.22 24.16 -12.46
C TRP A 583 11.79 24.64 -13.79
N ASP A 584 11.75 25.97 -14.03
CA ASP A 584 12.31 26.58 -15.23
C ASP A 584 13.82 26.32 -15.34
N TYR A 585 14.56 26.47 -14.23
CA TYR A 585 15.99 26.17 -14.19
C TYR A 585 16.29 24.71 -14.55
N ILE A 586 15.51 23.75 -14.02
CA ILE A 586 15.68 22.33 -14.35
C ILE A 586 15.37 22.08 -15.83
N GLY A 587 14.36 22.75 -16.38
CA GLY A 587 14.02 22.68 -17.79
C GLY A 587 15.13 23.19 -18.70
N ASP A 588 15.68 24.36 -18.38
CA ASP A 588 16.76 25.00 -19.15
C ASP A 588 18.10 24.25 -19.06
N SER A 589 18.36 23.61 -17.91
CA SER A 589 19.61 22.87 -17.65
C SER A 589 19.50 21.37 -17.92
N ARG A 590 18.42 20.89 -18.52
CA ARG A 590 18.16 19.46 -18.70
C ARG A 590 19.27 18.73 -19.49
N ASP A 591 19.82 19.38 -20.51
CA ASP A 591 20.88 18.82 -21.34
C ASP A 591 22.25 18.83 -20.63
N GLU A 592 22.43 19.67 -19.61
CA GLU A 592 23.65 19.73 -18.79
C GLU A 592 23.58 18.76 -17.58
N LEU A 593 22.37 18.36 -17.17
CA LEU A 593 22.11 17.50 -16.00
C LEU A 593 21.93 16.02 -16.37
N SER A 594 21.78 15.70 -17.66
CA SER A 594 21.71 14.34 -18.18
C SER A 594 23.08 13.78 -18.54
#